data_0f6763d00c6819ca3dcef5622d052ab1
#
_entry.id   0f6763d00c6819ca3dcef5622d052ab1
#
_cell.length_a   1.000
_cell.length_b   1.000
_cell.length_c   1.000
_cell.angle_alpha   90.00
_cell.angle_beta   90.00
_cell.angle_gamma   90.00
#
_symmetry.space_group_name_H-M   'P 1'
#
loop_
_entity.id
_entity.type
_entity.pdbx_description
1 polymer ?
#
loop_
_entity_poly.entity_id
_entity_poly.type
_entity_poly.pdbx_seq_one_letter_code
_entity_poly.pdbx_strand_id
1 'polypeptide(L)'
;MNEENKKANIREEIDRANEAIRAANLLFENGFVRDAISKIYYSMLYNIRALLLTEGLEPKSHEGALRLFGLRFVKPGAFKAKDSHIFSKLMKFREEADYNPSYSFSPEDFTEFKSEVERVIQKITDYLKNKDYL
;
A
#
# COMPACT_ATOMS: atom_id res chain seq x y z
N MET A 1 22.05 6.97 3.12
CA MET A 1 21.26 6.74 4.36
C MET A 1 21.89 5.61 5.14
N ASN A 2 22.16 5.81 6.44
CA ASN A 2 22.71 4.74 7.27
C ASN A 2 21.61 3.78 7.73
N GLU A 3 21.97 2.64 8.30
CA GLU A 3 21.01 1.60 8.68
C GLU A 3 20.03 2.06 9.75
N GLU A 4 20.45 2.86 10.71
CA GLU A 4 19.55 3.38 11.75
C GLU A 4 18.51 4.31 11.17
N ASN A 5 18.91 5.20 10.27
CA ASN A 5 17.98 6.11 9.59
C ASN A 5 17.04 5.34 8.67
N LYS A 6 17.54 4.32 8.01
CA LYS A 6 16.72 3.44 7.16
C LYS A 6 15.64 2.76 7.99
N LYS A 7 16.01 2.16 9.12
CA LYS A 7 15.05 1.53 10.03
C LYS A 7 13.99 2.51 10.53
N ALA A 8 14.42 3.71 10.95
CA ALA A 8 13.51 4.73 11.44
C ALA A 8 12.52 5.16 10.37
N ASN A 9 12.98 5.36 9.15
CA ASN A 9 12.13 5.77 8.02
C ASN A 9 11.16 4.66 7.63
N ILE A 10 11.59 3.41 7.65
CA ILE A 10 10.71 2.26 7.38
C ILE A 10 9.59 2.21 8.42
N ARG A 11 9.92 2.34 9.71
CA ARG A 11 8.92 2.34 10.77
C ARG A 11 7.92 3.48 10.63
N GLU A 12 8.40 4.66 10.24
CA GLU A 12 7.54 5.80 10.01
C GLU A 12 6.53 5.53 8.89
N GLU A 13 6.97 4.93 7.79
CA GLU A 13 6.07 4.55 6.70
C GLU A 13 5.05 3.48 7.15
N ILE A 14 5.48 2.51 7.96
CA ILE A 14 4.58 1.49 8.50
C ILE A 14 3.56 2.11 9.44
N ASP A 15 3.97 3.06 10.28
CA ASP A 15 3.03 3.77 11.17
C ASP A 15 1.99 4.53 10.38
N ARG A 16 2.39 5.20 9.29
CA ARG A 16 1.47 5.89 8.40
C ARG A 16 0.50 4.91 7.73
N ALA A 17 1.00 3.75 7.32
CA ALA A 17 0.16 2.71 6.72
C ALA A 17 -0.89 2.21 7.70
N ASN A 18 -0.50 1.97 8.95
CA ASN A 18 -1.43 1.51 9.98
C ASN A 18 -2.49 2.56 10.31
N GLU A 19 -2.10 3.83 10.33
CA GLU A 19 -3.04 4.93 10.52
C GLU A 19 -4.04 5.00 9.35
N ALA A 20 -3.57 4.82 8.12
CA ALA A 20 -4.45 4.83 6.95
C ALA A 20 -5.47 3.68 6.99
N ILE A 21 -5.06 2.48 7.44
CA ILE A 21 -5.98 1.34 7.59
C ILE A 21 -7.06 1.66 8.64
N ARG A 22 -6.66 2.23 9.78
CA ARG A 22 -7.63 2.61 10.83
C ARG A 22 -8.63 3.63 10.31
N ALA A 23 -8.14 4.63 9.57
CA ALA A 23 -9.00 5.64 8.97
C ALA A 23 -9.96 5.01 7.94
N ALA A 24 -9.46 4.08 7.12
CA ALA A 24 -10.29 3.39 6.14
C ALA A 24 -11.44 2.63 6.81
N ASN A 25 -11.15 1.89 7.88
CA ASN A 25 -12.16 1.12 8.59
C ASN A 25 -13.22 2.05 9.21
N LEU A 26 -12.78 3.15 9.82
CA LEU A 26 -13.70 4.11 10.43
C LEU A 26 -14.60 4.76 9.39
N LEU A 27 -14.06 5.14 8.25
CA LEU A 27 -14.83 5.72 7.15
C LEU A 27 -15.84 4.72 6.61
N PHE A 28 -15.43 3.48 6.43
CA PHE A 28 -16.31 2.43 5.92
C PHE A 28 -17.48 2.17 6.89
N GLU A 29 -17.21 2.10 8.19
CA GLU A 29 -18.22 1.89 9.23
C GLU A 29 -19.26 3.00 9.24
N ASN A 30 -18.89 4.19 8.79
CA ASN A 30 -19.77 5.37 8.74
C ASN A 30 -20.34 5.61 7.34
N GLY A 31 -20.19 4.68 6.42
CA GLY A 31 -20.81 4.74 5.10
C GLY A 31 -20.03 5.52 4.04
N PHE A 32 -18.80 5.96 4.35
CA PHE A 32 -17.97 6.71 3.40
C PHE A 32 -17.09 5.75 2.58
N VAL A 33 -17.72 4.95 1.73
CA VAL A 33 -17.03 3.88 0.98
C VAL A 33 -15.95 4.44 0.06
N ARG A 34 -16.26 5.52 -0.67
CA ARG A 34 -15.31 6.16 -1.57
C ARG A 34 -14.03 6.60 -0.85
N ASP A 35 -14.20 7.30 0.26
CA ASP A 35 -13.05 7.79 1.04
C ASP A 35 -12.29 6.63 1.68
N ALA A 36 -13.00 5.58 2.09
CA ALA A 36 -12.39 4.38 2.65
C ALA A 36 -11.48 3.68 1.63
N ILE A 37 -11.92 3.59 0.37
CA ILE A 37 -11.10 3.00 -0.71
C ILE A 37 -9.85 3.81 -0.95
N SER A 38 -9.94 5.13 -0.93
CA SER A 38 -8.77 6.00 -1.05
C SER A 38 -7.76 5.71 0.08
N LYS A 39 -8.23 5.58 1.30
CA LYS A 39 -7.34 5.27 2.45
C LYS A 39 -6.72 3.88 2.36
N ILE A 40 -7.43 2.89 1.86
CA ILE A 40 -6.88 1.54 1.63
C ILE A 40 -5.73 1.62 0.63
N TYR A 41 -5.90 2.41 -0.44
CA TYR A 41 -4.82 2.63 -1.40
C TYR A 41 -3.58 3.20 -0.72
N TYR A 42 -3.73 4.23 0.10
CA TYR A 42 -2.59 4.85 0.78
C TYR A 42 -1.92 3.92 1.77
N SER A 43 -2.68 3.06 2.45
CA SER A 43 -2.08 2.04 3.32
C SER A 43 -1.15 1.11 2.54
N MET A 44 -1.57 0.73 1.34
CA MET A 44 -0.77 -0.09 0.43
C MET A 44 0.48 0.66 -0.02
N LEU A 45 0.32 1.92 -0.45
CA LEU A 45 1.43 2.74 -0.92
C LEU A 45 2.50 2.91 0.17
N TYR A 46 2.10 3.21 1.41
CA TYR A 46 3.06 3.39 2.50
C TYR A 46 3.79 2.09 2.83
N ASN A 47 3.12 0.95 2.76
CA ASN A 47 3.76 -0.35 2.92
C ASN A 47 4.79 -0.61 1.82
N ILE A 48 4.44 -0.30 0.58
CA ILE A 48 5.38 -0.47 -0.55
C ILE A 48 6.56 0.47 -0.40
N ARG A 49 6.34 1.71 0.05
CA ARG A 49 7.44 2.64 0.32
C ARG A 49 8.38 2.11 1.39
N ALA A 50 7.84 1.53 2.46
CA ALA A 50 8.66 0.90 3.49
C ALA A 50 9.52 -0.21 2.89
N LEU A 51 8.93 -1.04 2.04
CA LEU A 51 9.64 -2.13 1.37
C LEU A 51 10.75 -1.59 0.47
N LEU A 52 10.47 -0.56 -0.32
CA LEU A 52 11.46 0.04 -1.23
C LEU A 52 12.64 0.66 -0.46
N LEU A 53 12.38 1.20 0.73
CA LEU A 53 13.43 1.75 1.57
C LEU A 53 14.47 0.71 1.99
N THR A 54 14.11 -0.58 2.02
CA THR A 54 15.09 -1.63 2.35
C THR A 54 16.25 -1.63 1.34
N GLU A 55 16.00 -1.17 0.11
CA GLU A 55 17.02 -1.03 -0.94
C GLU A 55 17.43 0.42 -1.16
N GLY A 56 17.06 1.32 -0.26
CA GLY A 56 17.40 2.74 -0.36
C GLY A 56 16.65 3.49 -1.45
N LEU A 57 15.50 2.96 -1.90
CA LEU A 57 14.74 3.54 -2.99
C LEU A 57 13.61 4.43 -2.47
N GLU A 58 13.53 5.66 -2.97
CA GLU A 58 12.52 6.64 -2.56
C GLU A 58 11.90 7.29 -3.80
N PRO A 59 11.00 6.55 -4.49
CA PRO A 59 10.34 7.09 -5.69
C PRO A 59 9.47 8.30 -5.33
N LYS A 60 9.43 9.28 -6.23
CA LYS A 60 8.70 10.53 -6.01
C LYS A 60 7.28 10.51 -6.56
N SER A 61 6.93 9.49 -7.35
CA SER A 61 5.59 9.35 -7.91
C SER A 61 4.98 8.00 -7.53
N HIS A 62 3.64 7.93 -7.60
CA HIS A 62 2.92 6.69 -7.36
C HIS A 62 3.27 5.66 -8.45
N GLU A 63 3.36 6.10 -9.70
CA GLU A 63 3.77 5.24 -10.81
C GLU A 63 5.21 4.73 -10.64
N GLY A 64 6.09 5.58 -10.12
CA GLY A 64 7.46 5.20 -9.81
C GLY A 64 7.52 4.12 -8.74
N ALA A 65 6.68 4.23 -7.71
CA ALA A 65 6.59 3.22 -6.66
C ALA A 65 6.13 1.88 -7.22
N LEU A 66 5.09 1.90 -8.07
CA LEU A 66 4.58 0.69 -8.72
C LEU A 66 5.64 0.03 -9.59
N ARG A 67 6.32 0.83 -10.41
CA ARG A 67 7.37 0.33 -11.32
C ARG A 67 8.53 -0.30 -10.54
N LEU A 68 9.00 0.37 -9.51
CA LEU A 68 10.12 -0.13 -8.70
C LEU A 68 9.73 -1.38 -7.91
N PHE A 69 8.50 -1.43 -7.40
CA PHE A 69 8.01 -2.64 -6.74
C PHE A 69 8.05 -3.83 -7.69
N GLY A 70 7.55 -3.66 -8.92
CA GLY A 70 7.58 -4.70 -9.93
C GLY A 70 9.01 -5.13 -10.29
N LEU A 71 9.88 -4.15 -10.52
CA LEU A 71 11.25 -4.42 -10.98
C LEU A 71 12.11 -5.05 -9.89
N ARG A 72 12.01 -4.58 -8.66
CA ARG A 72 12.93 -4.96 -7.58
C ARG A 72 12.44 -6.09 -6.69
N PHE A 73 11.15 -6.34 -6.67
CA PHE A 73 10.56 -7.33 -5.76
C PHE A 73 9.73 -8.40 -6.45
N VAL A 74 9.02 -8.07 -7.52
CA VAL A 74 8.22 -9.04 -8.27
C VAL A 74 9.09 -9.82 -9.25
N LYS A 75 9.85 -9.12 -10.07
CA LYS A 75 10.72 -9.76 -11.08
C LYS A 75 11.71 -10.74 -10.47
N PRO A 76 12.41 -10.40 -9.35
CA PRO A 76 13.31 -11.37 -8.70
C PRO A 76 12.59 -12.51 -7.99
N GLY A 77 11.29 -12.44 -7.77
CA GLY A 77 10.48 -13.51 -7.21
C GLY A 77 10.12 -13.41 -5.73
N ALA A 78 10.53 -12.34 -5.05
CA ALA A 78 10.16 -12.16 -3.63
C ALA A 78 8.66 -11.91 -3.46
N PHE A 79 8.05 -11.28 -4.46
CA PHE A 79 6.60 -11.05 -4.53
C PHE A 79 6.09 -11.55 -5.86
N LYS A 80 4.77 -11.68 -5.98
CA LYS A 80 4.13 -12.22 -7.19
C LYS A 80 3.50 -11.12 -8.03
N ALA A 81 3.28 -11.43 -9.32
CA ALA A 81 2.61 -10.49 -10.24
C ALA A 81 1.26 -10.02 -9.71
N LYS A 82 0.50 -10.88 -9.03
CA LYS A 82 -0.79 -10.53 -8.45
C LYS A 82 -0.67 -9.45 -7.37
N ASP A 83 0.46 -9.37 -6.68
CA ASP A 83 0.72 -8.36 -5.66
C ASP A 83 0.88 -6.97 -6.30
N SER A 84 1.61 -6.92 -7.41
CA SER A 84 1.76 -5.70 -8.20
C SER A 84 0.44 -5.30 -8.86
N HIS A 85 -0.31 -6.29 -9.33
CA HIS A 85 -1.60 -6.06 -9.99
C HIS A 85 -2.61 -5.39 -9.06
N ILE A 86 -2.73 -5.83 -7.80
CA ILE A 86 -3.67 -5.20 -6.88
C ILE A 86 -3.26 -3.75 -6.57
N PHE A 87 -1.96 -3.46 -6.48
CA PHE A 87 -1.51 -2.09 -6.28
C PHE A 87 -1.89 -1.21 -7.49
N SER A 88 -1.63 -1.69 -8.70
CA SER A 88 -2.00 -1.00 -9.94
C SER A 88 -3.50 -0.73 -10.01
N LYS A 89 -4.30 -1.74 -9.71
CA LYS A 89 -5.76 -1.66 -9.73
C LYS A 89 -6.27 -0.62 -8.71
N LEU A 90 -5.72 -0.64 -7.50
CA LEU A 90 -6.10 0.32 -6.46
C LEU A 90 -5.69 1.75 -6.81
N MET A 91 -4.53 1.93 -7.44
CA MET A 91 -4.10 3.25 -7.88
C MET A 91 -5.14 3.86 -8.83
N LYS A 92 -5.63 3.05 -9.76
CA LYS A 92 -6.66 3.46 -10.70
C LYS A 92 -7.98 3.79 -10.01
N PHE A 93 -8.42 2.93 -9.09
CA PHE A 93 -9.66 3.15 -8.35
C PHE A 93 -9.58 4.35 -7.41
N ARG A 94 -8.41 4.60 -6.80
CA ARG A 94 -8.22 5.80 -5.99
C ARG A 94 -8.40 7.06 -6.82
N GLU A 95 -7.86 7.08 -8.04
CA GLU A 95 -8.05 8.21 -8.95
C GLU A 95 -9.53 8.43 -9.26
N GLU A 96 -10.28 7.35 -9.52
CA GLU A 96 -11.72 7.43 -9.75
C GLU A 96 -12.45 7.93 -8.50
N ALA A 97 -12.06 7.45 -7.32
CA ALA A 97 -12.68 7.86 -6.06
C ALA A 97 -12.48 9.33 -5.76
N ASP A 98 -11.27 9.85 -6.02
CA ASP A 98 -10.90 11.22 -5.68
C ASP A 98 -11.38 12.25 -6.71
N TYR A 99 -11.45 11.88 -8.00
CA TYR A 99 -11.60 12.86 -9.08
C TYR A 99 -12.83 12.65 -9.96
N ASN A 100 -13.57 11.55 -9.81
CA ASN A 100 -14.77 11.29 -10.62
C ASN A 100 -16.00 11.19 -9.71
N PRO A 101 -16.76 12.29 -9.54
CA PRO A 101 -17.91 12.27 -8.62
C PRO A 101 -19.05 11.35 -9.08
N SER A 102 -19.08 10.96 -10.35
CA SER A 102 -20.10 10.07 -10.89
C SER A 102 -19.79 8.59 -10.64
N TYR A 103 -18.56 8.27 -10.27
CA TYR A 103 -18.16 6.89 -10.03
C TYR A 103 -18.60 6.45 -8.63
N SER A 104 -19.23 5.30 -8.53
CA SER A 104 -19.66 4.78 -7.24
C SER A 104 -19.00 3.43 -6.95
N PHE A 105 -18.76 3.20 -5.66
CA PHE A 105 -18.20 1.95 -5.16
C PHE A 105 -19.20 1.32 -4.22
N SER A 106 -19.35 -0.01 -4.29
CA SER A 106 -20.19 -0.74 -3.37
C SER A 106 -19.42 -1.08 -2.09
N PRO A 107 -20.15 -1.37 -0.97
CA PRO A 107 -19.48 -1.88 0.23
C PRO A 107 -18.67 -3.15 -0.03
N GLU A 108 -19.14 -4.00 -0.95
CA GLU A 108 -18.44 -5.23 -1.35
C GLU A 108 -17.11 -4.93 -2.02
N ASP A 109 -17.01 -3.85 -2.80
CA ASP A 109 -15.77 -3.41 -3.41
C ASP A 109 -14.71 -3.14 -2.34
N PHE A 110 -15.08 -2.40 -1.30
CA PHE A 110 -14.18 -2.10 -0.19
C PHE A 110 -13.71 -3.38 0.50
N THR A 111 -14.63 -4.28 0.80
CA THR A 111 -14.31 -5.53 1.50
C THR A 111 -13.34 -6.39 0.69
N GLU A 112 -13.55 -6.48 -0.62
CA GLU A 112 -12.65 -7.20 -1.53
C GLU A 112 -11.26 -6.57 -1.57
N PHE A 113 -11.19 -5.25 -1.78
CA PHE A 113 -9.91 -4.55 -1.84
C PHE A 113 -9.15 -4.66 -0.53
N LYS A 114 -9.84 -4.50 0.59
CA LYS A 114 -9.23 -4.62 1.92
C LYS A 114 -8.61 -6.00 2.12
N SER A 115 -9.33 -7.06 1.75
CA SER A 115 -8.83 -8.43 1.86
C SER A 115 -7.55 -8.64 1.06
N GLU A 116 -7.52 -8.17 -0.18
CA GLU A 116 -6.35 -8.28 -1.04
C GLU A 116 -5.18 -7.46 -0.51
N VAL A 117 -5.44 -6.26 -0.04
CA VAL A 117 -4.40 -5.38 0.53
C VAL A 117 -3.82 -6.00 1.79
N GLU A 118 -4.66 -6.52 2.68
CA GLU A 118 -4.18 -7.15 3.91
C GLU A 118 -3.28 -8.35 3.62
N ARG A 119 -3.58 -9.11 2.57
CA ARG A 119 -2.73 -10.22 2.13
C ARG A 119 -1.34 -9.73 1.74
N VAL A 120 -1.25 -8.66 0.95
CA VAL A 120 0.04 -8.11 0.51
C VAL A 120 0.77 -7.45 1.69
N ILE A 121 0.05 -6.72 2.53
CA ILE A 121 0.63 -6.08 3.72
C ILE A 121 1.26 -7.13 4.64
N GLN A 122 0.62 -8.28 4.82
CA GLN A 122 1.17 -9.34 5.64
C GLN A 122 2.50 -9.87 5.05
N LYS A 123 2.56 -10.02 3.73
CA LYS A 123 3.79 -10.43 3.06
C LYS A 123 4.91 -9.40 3.25
N ILE A 124 4.57 -8.13 3.16
CA ILE A 124 5.55 -7.04 3.37
C ILE A 124 6.04 -7.05 4.82
N THR A 125 5.12 -7.18 5.77
CA THR A 125 5.46 -7.24 7.20
C THR A 125 6.41 -8.41 7.48
N ASP A 126 6.12 -9.58 6.94
CA ASP A 126 6.98 -10.76 7.10
C ASP A 126 8.36 -10.53 6.50
N TYR A 127 8.42 -9.94 5.31
CA TYR A 127 9.69 -9.60 4.65
C TYR A 127 10.52 -8.65 5.52
N LEU A 128 9.89 -7.60 6.05
CA LEU A 128 10.58 -6.60 6.87
C LEU A 128 11.07 -7.21 8.19
N LYS A 129 10.29 -8.09 8.82
CA LYS A 129 10.71 -8.78 10.03
C LYS A 129 11.88 -9.72 9.77
N ASN A 130 11.85 -10.45 8.66
CA ASN A 130 12.93 -11.37 8.29
C ASN A 130 14.24 -10.65 8.01
N LYS A 131 14.17 -9.38 7.64
CA LYS A 131 15.34 -8.53 7.38
C LYS A 131 15.73 -7.67 8.60
N ASP A 132 15.09 -7.88 9.73
CA ASP A 132 15.33 -7.14 10.98
C ASP A 132 15.00 -5.65 10.91
N TYR A 133 14.04 -5.25 10.05
CA TYR A 133 13.56 -3.87 9.99
C TYR A 133 12.36 -3.62 10.89
N LEU A 134 11.67 -4.67 11.28
CA LEU A 134 10.54 -4.61 12.21
C LEU A 134 10.68 -5.63 13.33
#